data_46b9ad8d7cd6b6c454c2954c7dbb6ebf
#
_entry.id   46b9ad8d7cd6b6c454c2954c7dbb6ebf
#
_cell.length_a   1.000
_cell.length_b   1.000
_cell.length_c   1.000
_cell.angle_alpha   90.00
_cell.angle_beta   90.00
_cell.angle_gamma   90.00
#
_symmetry.space_group_name_H-M   'P 1'
#
loop_
_entity.id
_entity.type
_entity.pdbx_description
1 polymer ?
#
loop_
_entity_poly.entity_id
_entity_poly.type
_entity_poly.pdbx_seq_one_letter_code
_entity_poly.pdbx_strand_id
1 'polypeptide(L)'
;TNIGKQLRKTLDDEFYICNCKIDTKLVSQKDDTVKYLFDLSDGEYVESVVMKYKYGYTICISTQLGCKMGCSFCASAIGGFKPLDNYDNVMKFLSLVTDENGLNISMRHISLSTCGIVPRIYDLAEKRLGLTLSVSLHAPNDSIRSRSMPVNLKWNIEELLKACRYYTEVTSRRISFEYAMISGLNDSDECARELSSRLRGMLCHVNLIPVNNVRENNYVRSDRERLRSFSEILQKNGINVTVRRTLGSDIDASCGQLRAKKITDKN
;
A
#
# COMPACT_ATOMS: atom_id res chain seq x y z
N THR A 1 -7.40 -29.18 27.68
CA THR A 1 -7.19 -29.43 26.24
C THR A 1 -7.66 -30.85 25.92
N ASN A 2 -8.41 -31.02 24.82
CA ASN A 2 -8.91 -32.33 24.36
C ASN A 2 -7.84 -33.16 23.60
N ILE A 3 -6.59 -32.67 23.58
CA ILE A 3 -5.44 -33.31 22.91
C ILE A 3 -4.67 -34.17 23.92
N GLY A 4 -4.51 -35.46 23.64
CA GLY A 4 -3.77 -36.40 24.48
C GLY A 4 -2.26 -36.02 24.59
N LYS A 5 -1.61 -36.41 25.69
CA LYS A 5 -0.21 -36.04 25.96
C LYS A 5 0.74 -36.49 24.85
N GLN A 6 0.56 -37.67 24.28
CA GLN A 6 1.39 -38.20 23.21
C GLN A 6 1.29 -37.33 21.94
N LEU A 7 0.07 -36.99 21.53
CA LEU A 7 -0.15 -36.13 20.33
C LEU A 7 0.41 -34.73 20.54
N ARG A 8 0.28 -34.15 21.74
CA ARG A 8 0.93 -32.88 22.06
C ARG A 8 2.44 -32.94 21.86
N LYS A 9 3.06 -34.01 22.38
CA LYS A 9 4.50 -34.19 22.21
C LYS A 9 4.90 -34.29 20.74
N THR A 10 4.18 -35.10 19.95
CA THR A 10 4.42 -35.20 18.50
C THR A 10 4.26 -33.84 17.81
N LEU A 11 3.22 -33.07 18.17
CA LEU A 11 3.00 -31.74 17.61
C LEU A 11 4.11 -30.76 17.98
N ASP A 12 4.61 -30.80 19.23
CA ASP A 12 5.70 -29.95 19.69
C ASP A 12 7.04 -30.33 19.03
N ASP A 13 7.26 -31.61 18.72
CA ASP A 13 8.47 -32.12 18.08
C ASP A 13 8.49 -31.85 16.56
N GLU A 14 7.34 -31.92 15.88
CA GLU A 14 7.24 -31.84 14.42
C GLU A 14 6.77 -30.48 13.90
N PHE A 15 6.11 -29.67 14.73
CA PHE A 15 5.53 -28.38 14.35
C PHE A 15 5.94 -27.29 15.32
N TYR A 16 6.02 -26.08 14.80
CA TYR A 16 6.18 -24.90 15.63
C TYR A 16 5.15 -23.85 15.27
N ILE A 17 4.68 -23.11 16.27
CA ILE A 17 3.82 -21.96 16.04
C ILE A 17 4.75 -20.76 15.77
N CYS A 18 4.70 -20.26 14.55
CA CYS A 18 5.43 -19.04 14.21
C CYS A 18 4.78 -17.85 14.92
N ASN A 19 5.37 -17.44 16.03
CA ASN A 19 4.91 -16.27 16.78
C ASN A 19 5.74 -15.05 16.40
N CYS A 20 5.16 -14.11 15.66
CA CYS A 20 5.77 -12.81 15.51
C CYS A 20 5.83 -12.11 16.87
N LYS A 21 7.01 -11.66 17.29
CA LYS A 21 7.21 -10.89 18.52
C LYS A 21 7.18 -9.40 18.21
N ILE A 22 6.58 -8.62 19.09
CA ILE A 22 6.67 -7.15 18.97
C ILE A 22 8.08 -6.75 19.42
N ASP A 23 8.92 -6.32 18.46
CA ASP A 23 10.23 -5.74 18.74
C ASP A 23 10.09 -4.29 19.21
N THR A 24 9.33 -3.50 18.46
CA THR A 24 9.15 -2.08 18.75
C THR A 24 7.68 -1.68 18.61
N LYS A 25 7.20 -0.89 19.57
CA LYS A 25 5.88 -0.24 19.54
C LYS A 25 6.06 1.26 19.70
N LEU A 26 5.65 2.03 18.72
CA LEU A 26 5.64 3.49 18.76
C LEU A 26 4.21 4.00 18.80
N VAL A 27 3.92 4.94 19.70
CA VAL A 27 2.60 5.56 19.86
C VAL A 27 2.75 7.04 19.57
N SER A 28 1.98 7.55 18.62
CA SER A 28 1.98 8.98 18.29
C SER A 28 1.47 9.81 19.45
N GLN A 29 2.13 10.94 19.68
CA GLN A 29 1.66 11.95 20.65
C GLN A 29 0.73 12.99 19.99
N LYS A 30 0.59 12.94 18.66
CA LYS A 30 -0.21 13.90 17.88
C LYS A 30 -1.59 13.36 17.50
N ASP A 31 -1.70 12.05 17.41
CA ASP A 31 -2.92 11.34 17.05
C ASP A 31 -2.89 9.92 17.61
N ASP A 32 -3.97 9.16 17.41
CA ASP A 32 -4.08 7.79 17.96
C ASP A 32 -3.41 6.73 17.06
N THR A 33 -2.36 7.10 16.31
CA THR A 33 -1.62 6.17 15.45
C THR A 33 -0.63 5.36 16.28
N VAL A 34 -0.63 4.06 16.08
CA VAL A 34 0.33 3.13 16.70
C VAL A 34 1.05 2.36 15.59
N LYS A 35 2.37 2.39 15.61
CA LYS A 35 3.21 1.61 14.70
C LYS A 35 3.90 0.49 15.44
N TYR A 36 3.88 -0.69 14.83
CA TYR A 36 4.53 -1.89 15.32
C TYR A 36 5.62 -2.34 14.35
N LEU A 37 6.72 -2.79 14.91
CA LEU A 37 7.74 -3.58 14.23
C LEU A 37 7.72 -4.96 14.85
N PHE A 38 7.48 -5.99 14.04
CA PHE A 38 7.46 -7.37 14.47
C PHE A 38 8.76 -8.06 14.06
N ASP A 39 9.38 -8.77 14.98
CA ASP A 39 10.46 -9.71 14.73
C ASP A 39 9.86 -11.04 14.27
N LEU A 40 10.32 -11.54 13.14
CA LEU A 40 9.91 -12.82 12.56
C LEU A 40 10.72 -14.01 13.03
N SER A 41 11.62 -13.81 14.04
CA SER A 41 12.48 -14.83 14.64
C SER A 41 13.57 -15.39 13.70
N ASP A 42 13.69 -14.85 12.48
CA ASP A 42 14.77 -15.17 11.52
C ASP A 42 15.72 -13.99 11.29
N GLY A 43 15.63 -12.98 12.15
CA GLY A 43 16.41 -11.74 12.06
C GLY A 43 15.76 -10.67 11.17
N GLU A 44 14.61 -10.97 10.59
CA GLU A 44 13.85 -10.05 9.73
C GLU A 44 12.72 -9.37 10.50
N TYR A 45 12.31 -8.22 9.96
CA TYR A 45 11.30 -7.38 10.58
C TYR A 45 10.20 -6.99 9.62
N VAL A 46 8.94 -7.00 10.09
CA VAL A 46 7.77 -6.52 9.33
C VAL A 46 7.03 -5.43 10.09
N GLU A 47 6.54 -4.45 9.35
CA GLU A 47 5.80 -3.33 9.92
C GLU A 47 4.29 -3.52 9.84
N SER A 48 3.58 -3.01 10.86
CA SER A 48 2.13 -2.79 10.83
C SER A 48 1.79 -1.46 11.48
N VAL A 49 0.73 -0.82 11.00
CA VAL A 49 0.26 0.47 11.54
C VAL A 49 -1.22 0.37 11.84
N VAL A 50 -1.60 0.76 13.05
CA VAL A 50 -2.98 0.95 13.46
C VAL A 50 -3.28 2.43 13.49
N MET A 51 -4.30 2.85 12.75
CA MET A 51 -4.72 4.25 12.64
C MET A 51 -6.18 4.38 13.07
N LYS A 52 -6.48 5.41 13.84
CA LYS A 52 -7.85 5.71 14.25
C LYS A 52 -8.46 6.80 13.39
N TYR A 53 -9.63 6.53 12.87
CA TYR A 53 -10.45 7.47 12.11
C TYR A 53 -11.82 7.65 12.80
N LYS A 54 -12.61 8.63 12.35
CA LYS A 54 -13.97 8.84 12.85
C LYS A 54 -14.89 7.63 12.67
N TYR A 55 -14.64 6.81 11.65
CA TYR A 55 -15.42 5.61 11.31
C TYR A 55 -14.88 4.32 11.96
N GLY A 56 -13.82 4.39 12.76
CA GLY A 56 -13.21 3.23 13.44
C GLY A 56 -11.72 3.12 13.20
N TYR A 57 -11.19 1.90 13.37
CA TYR A 57 -9.77 1.62 13.19
C TYR A 57 -9.46 1.09 11.79
N THR A 58 -8.31 1.50 11.27
CA THR A 58 -7.72 0.93 10.05
C THR A 58 -6.38 0.30 10.41
N ILE A 59 -6.16 -0.92 9.95
CA ILE A 59 -4.90 -1.63 10.13
C ILE A 59 -4.23 -1.77 8.77
N CYS A 60 -2.99 -1.29 8.67
CA CYS A 60 -2.14 -1.50 7.51
C CYS A 60 -1.13 -2.59 7.84
N ILE A 61 -1.09 -3.65 7.04
CA ILE A 61 -0.16 -4.77 7.18
C ILE A 61 0.65 -4.93 5.91
N SER A 62 1.89 -5.42 6.05
CA SER A 62 2.79 -5.68 4.93
C SER A 62 2.79 -7.17 4.60
N THR A 63 2.74 -7.50 3.31
CA THR A 63 2.83 -8.87 2.79
C THR A 63 4.24 -9.21 2.27
N GLN A 64 5.20 -8.30 2.43
CA GLN A 64 6.58 -8.49 2.00
C GLN A 64 7.55 -7.68 2.84
N LEU A 65 8.81 -8.10 2.89
CA LEU A 65 9.92 -7.37 3.52
C LEU A 65 10.63 -6.54 2.47
N GLY A 66 10.62 -5.21 2.66
CA GLY A 66 11.15 -4.31 1.64
C GLY A 66 10.38 -4.35 0.33
N CYS A 67 11.00 -3.91 -0.75
CA CYS A 67 10.36 -3.90 -2.07
C CYS A 67 11.40 -3.93 -3.18
N LYS A 68 11.26 -4.86 -4.14
CA LYS A 68 12.16 -4.97 -5.29
C LYS A 68 11.88 -3.95 -6.40
N MET A 69 10.82 -3.17 -6.29
CA MET A 69 10.39 -2.26 -7.35
C MET A 69 11.29 -1.04 -7.51
N GLY A 70 12.08 -0.68 -6.49
CA GLY A 70 13.08 0.37 -6.58
C GLY A 70 12.50 1.77 -6.84
N CYS A 71 11.26 2.03 -6.42
CA CYS A 71 10.66 3.37 -6.58
C CYS A 71 11.50 4.41 -5.86
N SER A 72 11.92 5.46 -6.57
CA SER A 72 12.91 6.43 -6.08
C SER A 72 12.47 7.26 -4.87
N PHE A 73 11.16 7.35 -4.61
CA PHE A 73 10.59 8.10 -3.48
C PHE A 73 10.23 7.22 -2.27
N CYS A 74 10.51 5.91 -2.31
CA CYS A 74 9.95 4.95 -1.36
C CYS A 74 10.98 4.36 -0.41
N ALA A 75 10.80 4.56 0.89
CA ALA A 75 11.67 3.99 1.93
C ALA A 75 11.62 2.45 1.98
N SER A 76 10.54 1.82 1.51
CA SER A 76 10.43 0.35 1.46
C SER A 76 11.42 -0.30 0.48
N ALA A 77 12.01 0.46 -0.45
CA ALA A 77 13.06 -0.04 -1.35
C ALA A 77 14.42 -0.18 -0.65
N ILE A 78 14.60 0.51 0.48
CA ILE A 78 15.82 0.50 1.28
C ILE A 78 15.88 -0.79 2.09
N GLY A 79 17.03 -1.44 2.16
CA GLY A 79 17.23 -2.65 2.96
C GLY A 79 16.78 -3.95 2.28
N GLY A 80 16.77 -3.96 0.93
CA GLY A 80 16.55 -5.17 0.15
C GLY A 80 15.10 -5.65 0.08
N PHE A 81 14.92 -6.84 -0.49
CA PHE A 81 13.63 -7.48 -0.69
C PHE A 81 13.69 -8.96 -0.32
N LYS A 82 12.74 -9.39 0.51
CA LYS A 82 12.47 -10.79 0.78
C LYS A 82 10.95 -11.00 0.72
N PRO A 83 10.45 -11.89 -0.12
CA PRO A 83 9.02 -12.18 -0.14
C PRO A 83 8.63 -12.84 1.20
N LEU A 84 7.65 -12.28 1.90
CA LEU A 84 6.98 -12.95 3.01
C LEU A 84 5.92 -13.87 2.46
N ASP A 85 5.31 -13.43 1.36
CA ASP A 85 4.11 -14.05 0.87
C ASP A 85 4.05 -14.06 -0.66
N ASN A 86 3.26 -14.94 -1.20
CA ASN A 86 2.92 -15.01 -2.61
C ASN A 86 1.43 -14.69 -2.81
N TYR A 87 1.00 -14.64 -4.06
CA TYR A 87 -0.39 -14.35 -4.40
C TYR A 87 -1.39 -15.30 -3.72
N ASP A 88 -1.07 -16.60 -3.67
CA ASP A 88 -1.98 -17.62 -3.12
C ASP A 88 -2.15 -17.46 -1.60
N ASN A 89 -1.09 -17.13 -0.90
CA ASN A 89 -1.16 -16.87 0.54
C ASN A 89 -1.92 -15.57 0.85
N VAL A 90 -1.78 -14.53 0.02
CA VAL A 90 -2.62 -13.32 0.15
C VAL A 90 -4.10 -13.69 -0.05
N MET A 91 -4.42 -14.56 -1.02
CA MET A 91 -5.79 -15.03 -1.22
C MET A 91 -6.31 -15.85 -0.02
N LYS A 92 -5.48 -16.73 0.53
CA LYS A 92 -5.82 -17.49 1.77
C LYS A 92 -6.04 -16.55 2.96
N PHE A 93 -5.17 -15.55 3.14
CA PHE A 93 -5.34 -14.55 4.18
C PHE A 93 -6.68 -13.81 4.03
N LEU A 94 -7.03 -13.37 2.81
CA LEU A 94 -8.31 -12.72 2.56
C LEU A 94 -9.48 -13.63 2.90
N SER A 95 -9.41 -14.91 2.55
CA SER A 95 -10.43 -15.90 2.92
C SER A 95 -10.57 -16.03 4.43
N LEU A 96 -9.46 -16.15 5.16
CA LEU A 96 -9.46 -16.31 6.63
C LEU A 96 -10.06 -15.08 7.36
N VAL A 97 -9.69 -13.87 6.95
CA VAL A 97 -10.18 -12.66 7.64
C VAL A 97 -11.65 -12.34 7.32
N THR A 98 -12.17 -12.90 6.23
CA THR A 98 -13.58 -12.74 5.83
C THR A 98 -14.48 -13.92 6.23
N ASP A 99 -13.89 -15.00 6.76
CA ASP A 99 -14.64 -16.16 7.23
C ASP A 99 -15.65 -15.76 8.31
N GLU A 100 -16.89 -16.23 8.17
CA GLU A 100 -17.98 -15.93 9.11
C GLU A 100 -17.75 -16.51 10.51
N ASN A 101 -17.00 -17.61 10.59
CA ASN A 101 -16.60 -18.22 11.87
C ASN A 101 -15.28 -17.65 12.42
N GLY A 102 -14.64 -16.71 11.70
CA GLY A 102 -13.39 -16.05 12.05
C GLY A 102 -13.58 -14.58 12.41
N LEU A 103 -12.77 -13.70 11.80
CA LEU A 103 -12.85 -12.26 12.03
C LEU A 103 -14.07 -11.60 11.36
N ASN A 104 -14.68 -12.25 10.40
CA ASN A 104 -15.86 -11.80 9.67
C ASN A 104 -15.75 -10.35 9.14
N ILE A 105 -14.57 -10.00 8.64
CA ILE A 105 -14.34 -8.67 8.04
C ILE A 105 -14.92 -8.64 6.64
N SER A 106 -15.87 -7.76 6.38
CA SER A 106 -16.42 -7.61 5.02
C SER A 106 -15.31 -7.23 4.02
N MET A 107 -15.26 -7.91 2.87
CA MET A 107 -14.35 -7.58 1.75
C MET A 107 -14.39 -6.10 1.35
N ARG A 108 -15.51 -5.42 1.54
CA ARG A 108 -15.66 -3.98 1.25
C ARG A 108 -14.79 -3.09 2.14
N HIS A 109 -14.37 -3.60 3.29
CA HIS A 109 -13.49 -2.90 4.23
C HIS A 109 -12.02 -3.23 4.01
N ILE A 110 -11.72 -4.05 3.02
CA ILE A 110 -10.36 -4.44 2.67
C ILE A 110 -9.89 -3.67 1.42
N SER A 111 -8.69 -3.12 1.51
CA SER A 111 -7.98 -2.53 0.37
C SER A 111 -6.69 -3.29 0.12
N LEU A 112 -6.51 -3.78 -1.11
CA LEU A 112 -5.28 -4.44 -1.55
C LEU A 112 -4.48 -3.47 -2.42
N SER A 113 -3.23 -3.21 -2.02
CA SER A 113 -2.35 -2.27 -2.73
C SER A 113 -1.42 -3.00 -3.70
N THR A 114 -1.22 -2.40 -4.87
CA THR A 114 -0.27 -2.89 -5.89
C THR A 114 0.47 -1.73 -6.56
N CYS A 115 1.73 -1.97 -6.95
CA CYS A 115 2.49 -1.05 -7.78
C CYS A 115 2.09 -1.10 -9.29
N GLY A 116 1.12 -1.97 -9.64
CA GLY A 116 0.67 -2.13 -11.03
C GLY A 116 1.26 -3.36 -11.73
N ILE A 117 1.27 -4.51 -11.09
CA ILE A 117 1.61 -5.79 -11.72
C ILE A 117 0.43 -6.24 -12.58
N VAL A 118 0.43 -5.83 -13.86
CA VAL A 118 -0.70 -5.94 -14.78
C VAL A 118 -1.32 -7.34 -14.83
N PRO A 119 -0.58 -8.46 -15.00
CA PRO A 119 -1.20 -9.78 -15.03
C PRO A 119 -1.97 -10.12 -13.73
N ARG A 120 -1.46 -9.66 -12.57
CA ARG A 120 -2.12 -9.91 -11.28
C ARG A 120 -3.39 -9.09 -11.09
N ILE A 121 -3.51 -7.95 -11.75
CA ILE A 121 -4.77 -7.18 -11.77
C ILE A 121 -5.85 -7.95 -12.53
N TYR A 122 -5.52 -8.56 -13.67
CA TYR A 122 -6.45 -9.43 -14.40
C TYR A 122 -6.83 -10.66 -13.56
N ASP A 123 -5.85 -11.38 -12.99
CA ASP A 123 -6.12 -12.54 -12.10
C ASP A 123 -7.07 -12.18 -10.96
N LEU A 124 -6.87 -11.00 -10.35
CA LEU A 124 -7.70 -10.52 -9.25
C LEU A 124 -9.11 -10.13 -9.71
N ALA A 125 -9.25 -9.57 -10.91
CA ALA A 125 -10.55 -9.24 -11.49
C ALA A 125 -11.44 -10.48 -11.64
N GLU A 126 -10.86 -11.58 -12.15
CA GLU A 126 -11.57 -12.86 -12.32
C GLU A 126 -12.06 -13.47 -10.99
N LYS A 127 -11.39 -13.16 -9.87
CA LYS A 127 -11.84 -13.60 -8.54
C LYS A 127 -13.12 -12.89 -8.08
N ARG A 128 -13.51 -11.77 -8.70
CA ARG A 128 -14.71 -10.97 -8.39
C ARG A 128 -14.87 -10.65 -6.90
N LEU A 129 -13.76 -10.45 -6.21
CA LEU A 129 -13.75 -10.07 -4.79
C LEU A 129 -14.32 -8.68 -4.60
N GLY A 130 -15.06 -8.47 -3.50
CA GLY A 130 -15.67 -7.20 -3.16
C GLY A 130 -14.72 -6.15 -2.59
N LEU A 131 -13.39 -6.37 -2.62
CA LEU A 131 -12.38 -5.47 -2.07
C LEU A 131 -12.14 -4.22 -2.92
N THR A 132 -11.47 -3.23 -2.34
CA THR A 132 -10.96 -2.06 -3.09
C THR A 132 -9.55 -2.36 -3.56
N LEU A 133 -9.28 -2.19 -4.86
CA LEU A 133 -7.92 -2.24 -5.39
C LEU A 133 -7.31 -0.84 -5.34
N SER A 134 -6.18 -0.70 -4.62
CA SER A 134 -5.38 0.53 -4.59
C SER A 134 -4.17 0.38 -5.50
N VAL A 135 -4.06 1.24 -6.51
CA VAL A 135 -3.02 1.18 -7.53
C VAL A 135 -2.08 2.37 -7.39
N SER A 136 -0.81 2.10 -7.14
CA SER A 136 0.24 3.12 -7.14
C SER A 136 0.51 3.61 -8.57
N LEU A 137 -0.10 4.73 -8.93
CA LEU A 137 0.04 5.33 -10.27
C LEU A 137 1.16 6.38 -10.29
N HIS A 138 1.10 7.35 -9.41
CA HIS A 138 2.09 8.39 -9.10
C HIS A 138 2.55 9.28 -10.27
N ALA A 139 2.00 9.11 -11.46
CA ALA A 139 2.31 9.92 -12.64
C ALA A 139 1.15 9.90 -13.65
N PRO A 140 1.01 10.93 -14.49
CA PRO A 140 0.00 10.95 -15.54
C PRO A 140 0.47 10.27 -16.82
N ASN A 141 1.80 10.09 -17.02
CA ASN A 141 2.40 9.54 -18.25
C ASN A 141 3.66 8.71 -17.97
N ASP A 142 4.11 7.99 -19.00
CA ASP A 142 5.24 7.08 -18.91
C ASP A 142 6.56 7.79 -18.66
N SER A 143 6.75 9.00 -19.20
CA SER A 143 8.02 9.73 -19.05
C SER A 143 8.27 10.11 -17.58
N ILE A 144 7.23 10.49 -16.85
CA ILE A 144 7.31 10.80 -15.41
C ILE A 144 7.32 9.49 -14.60
N ARG A 145 6.45 8.54 -14.94
CA ARG A 145 6.32 7.29 -14.17
C ARG A 145 7.59 6.45 -14.21
N SER A 146 8.23 6.32 -15.37
CA SER A 146 9.47 5.55 -15.51
C SER A 146 10.64 6.13 -14.72
N ARG A 147 10.64 7.45 -14.48
CA ARG A 147 11.68 8.12 -13.65
C ARG A 147 11.55 7.80 -12.18
N SER A 148 10.32 7.58 -11.69
CA SER A 148 10.04 7.38 -10.27
C SER A 148 9.69 5.93 -9.92
N MET A 149 9.16 5.17 -10.87
CA MET A 149 8.69 3.78 -10.69
C MET A 149 9.20 2.87 -11.80
N PRO A 150 10.32 2.16 -11.62
CA PRO A 150 10.91 1.28 -12.65
C PRO A 150 9.98 0.19 -13.17
N VAL A 151 8.95 -0.20 -12.41
CA VAL A 151 7.92 -1.17 -12.87
C VAL A 151 7.23 -0.72 -14.16
N ASN A 152 7.21 0.58 -14.46
CA ASN A 152 6.65 1.14 -15.69
C ASN A 152 7.39 0.72 -16.95
N LEU A 153 8.67 0.37 -16.83
CA LEU A 153 9.46 -0.16 -17.94
C LEU A 153 8.98 -1.54 -18.40
N LYS A 154 8.30 -2.27 -17.51
CA LYS A 154 7.72 -3.58 -17.83
C LYS A 154 6.25 -3.49 -18.25
N TRP A 155 5.49 -2.62 -17.61
CA TRP A 155 4.08 -2.37 -17.89
C TRP A 155 3.84 -0.87 -17.88
N ASN A 156 3.64 -0.32 -19.05
CA ASN A 156 3.41 1.11 -19.25
C ASN A 156 2.02 1.54 -18.71
N ILE A 157 1.79 2.85 -18.66
CA ILE A 157 0.55 3.40 -18.12
C ILE A 157 -0.68 2.93 -18.90
N GLU A 158 -0.59 2.79 -20.22
CA GLU A 158 -1.71 2.35 -21.05
C GLU A 158 -2.13 0.92 -20.70
N GLU A 159 -1.16 0.00 -20.61
CA GLU A 159 -1.42 -1.38 -20.20
C GLU A 159 -1.99 -1.45 -18.79
N LEU A 160 -1.45 -0.65 -17.85
CA LEU A 160 -1.93 -0.58 -16.49
C LEU A 160 -3.37 -0.08 -16.43
N LEU A 161 -3.69 1.02 -17.09
CA LEU A 161 -5.03 1.59 -17.08
C LEU A 161 -6.05 0.69 -17.80
N LYS A 162 -5.63 -0.04 -18.84
CA LYS A 162 -6.45 -1.07 -19.49
C LYS A 162 -6.85 -2.17 -18.49
N ALA A 163 -5.87 -2.69 -17.73
CA ALA A 163 -6.16 -3.68 -16.69
C ALA A 163 -7.05 -3.13 -15.57
N CYS A 164 -6.87 -1.86 -15.21
CA CYS A 164 -7.71 -1.18 -14.23
C CYS A 164 -9.16 -1.01 -14.70
N ARG A 165 -9.38 -0.65 -15.97
CA ARG A 165 -10.73 -0.59 -16.58
C ARG A 165 -11.39 -1.96 -16.54
N TYR A 166 -10.68 -2.98 -17.00
CA TYR A 166 -11.16 -4.36 -16.95
C TYR A 166 -11.57 -4.77 -15.52
N TYR A 167 -10.73 -4.45 -14.52
CA TYR A 167 -11.05 -4.72 -13.13
C TYR A 167 -12.36 -4.06 -12.70
N THR A 168 -12.56 -2.78 -13.04
CA THR A 168 -13.79 -2.05 -12.67
C THR A 168 -15.03 -2.59 -13.38
N GLU A 169 -14.90 -3.00 -14.63
CA GLU A 169 -15.97 -3.58 -15.45
C GLU A 169 -16.41 -4.95 -14.89
N VAL A 170 -15.45 -5.84 -14.60
CA VAL A 170 -15.73 -7.20 -14.13
C VAL A 170 -16.27 -7.22 -12.70
N THR A 171 -15.71 -6.38 -11.83
CA THR A 171 -16.01 -6.41 -10.39
C THR A 171 -17.07 -5.41 -9.95
N SER A 172 -17.37 -4.42 -10.78
CA SER A 172 -18.16 -3.23 -10.41
C SER A 172 -17.62 -2.51 -9.17
N ARG A 173 -16.30 -2.70 -8.87
CA ARG A 173 -15.63 -2.08 -7.72
C ARG A 173 -14.77 -0.92 -8.15
N ARG A 174 -14.82 0.15 -7.36
CA ARG A 174 -14.00 1.34 -7.55
C ARG A 174 -12.52 1.03 -7.31
N ILE A 175 -11.64 1.51 -8.20
CA ILE A 175 -10.20 1.56 -7.95
C ILE A 175 -9.84 2.86 -7.21
N SER A 176 -8.87 2.77 -6.29
CA SER A 176 -8.19 3.93 -5.70
C SER A 176 -6.82 4.08 -6.36
N PHE A 177 -6.59 5.19 -7.05
CA PHE A 177 -5.27 5.53 -7.56
C PHE A 177 -4.51 6.34 -6.50
N GLU A 178 -3.40 5.79 -6.03
CA GLU A 178 -2.49 6.48 -5.14
C GLU A 178 -1.55 7.37 -5.97
N TYR A 179 -1.45 8.65 -5.62
CA TYR A 179 -0.67 9.64 -6.35
C TYR A 179 0.19 10.45 -5.39
N ALA A 180 1.48 10.07 -5.26
CA ALA A 180 2.46 10.80 -4.47
C ALA A 180 2.78 12.14 -5.16
N MET A 181 2.46 13.24 -4.50
CA MET A 181 2.67 14.60 -5.00
C MET A 181 4.10 15.04 -4.72
N ILE A 182 4.91 15.17 -5.78
CA ILE A 182 6.34 15.54 -5.73
C ILE A 182 6.52 16.87 -6.46
N SER A 183 6.98 17.86 -5.74
CA SER A 183 7.17 19.22 -6.26
C SER A 183 8.12 19.25 -7.46
N GLY A 184 7.67 19.89 -8.56
CA GLY A 184 8.42 20.03 -9.79
C GLY A 184 8.58 18.76 -10.62
N LEU A 185 7.97 17.64 -10.23
CA LEU A 185 8.02 16.39 -10.99
C LEU A 185 6.67 16.03 -11.62
N ASN A 186 5.63 15.92 -10.81
CA ASN A 186 4.33 15.37 -11.22
C ASN A 186 3.14 16.21 -10.71
N ASP A 187 3.38 17.39 -10.16
CA ASP A 187 2.38 18.19 -9.46
C ASP A 187 1.85 19.40 -10.24
N SER A 188 2.24 19.55 -11.52
CA SER A 188 1.77 20.67 -12.35
C SER A 188 0.29 20.53 -12.74
N ASP A 189 -0.31 21.64 -13.15
CA ASP A 189 -1.69 21.67 -13.67
C ASP A 189 -1.84 20.84 -14.95
N GLU A 190 -0.79 20.78 -15.77
CA GLU A 190 -0.74 19.93 -16.96
C GLU A 190 -0.81 18.46 -16.56
N CYS A 191 -0.07 18.04 -15.53
CA CYS A 191 -0.14 16.69 -14.99
C CYS A 191 -1.57 16.36 -14.50
N ALA A 192 -2.25 17.31 -13.84
CA ALA A 192 -3.63 17.11 -13.39
C ALA A 192 -4.60 16.96 -14.56
N ARG A 193 -4.47 17.78 -15.62
CA ARG A 193 -5.31 17.70 -16.82
C ARG A 193 -5.08 16.40 -17.59
N GLU A 194 -3.82 15.99 -17.76
CA GLU A 194 -3.47 14.73 -18.42
C GLU A 194 -4.03 13.53 -17.64
N LEU A 195 -3.82 13.51 -16.31
CA LEU A 195 -4.37 12.47 -15.44
C LEU A 195 -5.89 12.39 -15.55
N SER A 196 -6.57 13.55 -15.52
CA SER A 196 -8.03 13.63 -15.68
C SER A 196 -8.49 13.02 -16.99
N SER A 197 -7.80 13.35 -18.10
CA SER A 197 -8.11 12.81 -19.42
C SER A 197 -8.01 11.30 -19.47
N ARG A 198 -6.94 10.74 -18.90
CA ARG A 198 -6.68 9.28 -18.88
C ARG A 198 -7.67 8.50 -18.02
N LEU A 199 -8.15 9.10 -16.92
CA LEU A 199 -9.09 8.46 -16.00
C LEU A 199 -10.56 8.69 -16.34
N ARG A 200 -10.86 9.48 -17.36
CA ARG A 200 -12.23 9.79 -17.75
C ARG A 200 -13.07 8.53 -17.96
N GLY A 201 -14.26 8.51 -17.37
CA GLY A 201 -15.22 7.41 -17.48
C GLY A 201 -14.87 6.15 -16.69
N MET A 202 -13.75 6.13 -15.96
CA MET A 202 -13.38 5.00 -15.10
C MET A 202 -14.02 5.16 -13.71
N LEU A 203 -14.55 4.10 -13.15
CA LEU A 203 -15.02 4.06 -11.77
C LEU A 203 -13.82 4.10 -10.82
N CYS A 204 -13.35 5.30 -10.51
CA CYS A 204 -12.12 5.48 -9.73
C CYS A 204 -12.22 6.62 -8.72
N HIS A 205 -11.20 6.69 -7.89
CA HIS A 205 -10.90 7.75 -6.95
C HIS A 205 -9.39 8.00 -6.96
N VAL A 206 -8.96 9.23 -6.80
CA VAL A 206 -7.54 9.58 -6.69
C VAL A 206 -7.25 10.02 -5.26
N ASN A 207 -6.27 9.37 -4.63
CA ASN A 207 -5.78 9.73 -3.32
C ASN A 207 -4.43 10.45 -3.47
N LEU A 208 -4.43 11.77 -3.30
CA LEU A 208 -3.24 12.60 -3.36
C LEU A 208 -2.46 12.44 -2.06
N ILE A 209 -1.21 12.00 -2.16
CA ILE A 209 -0.34 11.73 -1.03
C ILE A 209 0.79 12.76 -1.05
N PRO A 210 0.79 13.74 -0.17
CA PRO A 210 1.95 14.61 0.00
C PRO A 210 3.17 13.75 0.37
N VAL A 211 4.21 13.76 -0.46
CA VAL A 211 5.40 12.94 -0.23
C VAL A 211 6.01 13.28 1.13
N ASN A 212 6.48 12.25 1.85
CA ASN A 212 7.29 12.46 3.05
C ASN A 212 8.75 12.61 2.66
N ASN A 213 9.48 13.41 3.43
CA ASN A 213 10.93 13.52 3.25
C ASN A 213 11.55 12.15 3.59
N VAL A 214 12.17 11.55 2.59
CA VAL A 214 13.03 10.39 2.75
C VAL A 214 14.45 10.92 2.67
N ARG A 215 15.29 10.64 3.70
CA ARG A 215 16.63 11.24 3.83
C ARG A 215 17.53 10.99 2.63
N GLU A 216 17.29 9.85 1.95
CA GLU A 216 18.08 9.39 0.80
C GLU A 216 17.62 10.00 -0.53
N ASN A 217 16.52 10.78 -0.54
CA ASN A 217 15.91 11.32 -1.75
C ASN A 217 15.72 12.83 -1.63
N ASN A 218 16.13 13.56 -2.66
CA ASN A 218 15.97 15.01 -2.75
C ASN A 218 14.55 15.45 -3.18
N TYR A 219 13.54 14.61 -2.99
CA TYR A 219 12.17 14.96 -3.35
C TYR A 219 11.53 15.88 -2.32
N VAL A 220 10.98 16.97 -2.86
CA VAL A 220 10.32 17.99 -2.06
C VAL A 220 8.81 17.79 -2.14
N ARG A 221 8.16 17.91 -1.00
CA ARG A 221 6.70 17.87 -0.88
C ARG A 221 6.08 19.06 -1.61
N SER A 222 5.04 18.80 -2.40
CA SER A 222 4.20 19.87 -2.97
C SER A 222 3.53 20.69 -1.86
N ASP A 223 3.45 22.00 -2.04
CA ASP A 223 2.81 22.90 -1.10
C ASP A 223 1.27 22.74 -1.10
N ARG A 224 0.62 23.46 -0.19
CA ARG A 224 -0.84 23.37 -0.01
C ARG A 224 -1.61 23.94 -1.20
N GLU A 225 -1.10 25.00 -1.82
CA GLU A 225 -1.72 25.67 -2.96
C GLU A 225 -1.70 24.75 -4.18
N ARG A 226 -0.55 24.12 -4.43
CA ARG A 226 -0.39 23.13 -5.51
C ARG A 226 -1.29 21.91 -5.33
N LEU A 227 -1.36 21.37 -4.11
CA LEU A 227 -2.28 20.27 -3.77
C LEU A 227 -3.74 20.66 -4.02
N ARG A 228 -4.11 21.90 -3.68
CA ARG A 228 -5.46 22.41 -3.89
C ARG A 228 -5.78 22.56 -5.37
N SER A 229 -4.91 23.25 -6.15
CA SER A 229 -5.09 23.43 -7.60
C SER A 229 -5.24 22.09 -8.32
N PHE A 230 -4.33 21.14 -8.03
CA PHE A 230 -4.37 19.80 -8.62
C PHE A 230 -5.69 19.08 -8.29
N SER A 231 -6.13 19.13 -7.04
CA SER A 231 -7.39 18.55 -6.59
C SER A 231 -8.60 19.18 -7.29
N GLU A 232 -8.64 20.50 -7.41
CA GLU A 232 -9.73 21.23 -8.07
C GLU A 232 -9.82 20.88 -9.56
N ILE A 233 -8.68 20.72 -10.26
CA ILE A 233 -8.67 20.32 -11.66
C ILE A 233 -9.25 18.92 -11.83
N LEU A 234 -8.85 17.96 -11.01
CA LEU A 234 -9.41 16.60 -11.04
C LEU A 234 -10.91 16.60 -10.77
N GLN A 235 -11.37 17.32 -9.74
CA GLN A 235 -12.79 17.41 -9.37
C GLN A 235 -13.64 18.07 -10.46
N LYS A 236 -13.17 19.14 -11.09
CA LYS A 236 -13.84 19.80 -12.24
C LYS A 236 -14.00 18.85 -13.43
N ASN A 237 -13.13 17.85 -13.54
CA ASN A 237 -13.23 16.79 -14.56
C ASN A 237 -13.98 15.54 -14.09
N GLY A 238 -14.73 15.62 -12.99
CA GLY A 238 -15.59 14.54 -12.49
C GLY A 238 -14.86 13.41 -11.77
N ILE A 239 -13.60 13.61 -11.35
CA ILE A 239 -12.85 12.61 -10.63
C ILE A 239 -12.94 12.89 -9.13
N ASN A 240 -13.35 11.88 -8.36
CA ASN A 240 -13.33 11.96 -6.90
C ASN A 240 -11.89 12.00 -6.38
N VAL A 241 -11.59 12.95 -5.50
CA VAL A 241 -10.25 13.18 -4.97
C VAL A 241 -10.29 13.30 -3.45
N THR A 242 -9.30 12.72 -2.79
CA THR A 242 -8.97 13.04 -1.40
C THR A 242 -7.49 13.39 -1.28
N VAL A 243 -7.17 14.25 -0.31
CA VAL A 243 -5.79 14.48 0.10
C VAL A 243 -5.55 13.70 1.38
N ARG A 244 -4.58 12.80 1.36
CA ARG A 244 -4.25 11.92 2.48
C ARG A 244 -3.79 12.75 3.68
N ARG A 245 -4.38 12.48 4.84
CA ARG A 245 -3.90 13.04 6.11
C ARG A 245 -2.54 12.44 6.47
N THR A 246 -1.65 13.26 6.97
CA THR A 246 -0.40 12.78 7.57
C THR A 246 -0.69 12.38 9.01
N LEU A 247 -0.72 11.08 9.27
CA LEU A 247 -0.89 10.50 10.60
C LEU A 247 0.44 9.92 11.08
N GLY A 248 0.68 9.97 12.41
CA GLY A 248 1.89 9.43 13.02
C GLY A 248 3.18 10.07 12.49
N SER A 249 3.16 11.38 12.20
CA SER A 249 4.31 12.11 11.64
C SER A 249 5.50 12.20 12.59
N ASP A 250 5.28 11.94 13.86
CA ASP A 250 6.25 11.95 14.96
C ASP A 250 6.85 10.58 15.27
N ILE A 251 6.33 9.51 14.65
CA ILE A 251 6.73 8.12 14.90
C ILE A 251 7.13 7.37 13.63
N ASP A 252 7.55 8.06 12.56
CA ASP A 252 7.93 7.45 11.28
C ASP A 252 6.86 6.45 10.77
N ALA A 253 5.56 6.81 10.88
CA ALA A 253 4.45 5.90 10.59
C ALA A 253 4.30 5.51 9.11
N SER A 254 5.02 6.16 8.19
CA SER A 254 5.01 5.79 6.77
C SER A 254 5.67 4.43 6.51
N CYS A 255 5.24 3.80 5.40
CA CYS A 255 5.70 2.45 5.03
C CYS A 255 7.22 2.37 4.89
N GLY A 256 7.82 1.34 5.48
CA GLY A 256 9.23 1.02 5.35
C GLY A 256 10.21 1.86 6.18
N GLN A 257 9.77 2.97 6.77
CA GLN A 257 10.68 3.89 7.46
C GLN A 257 11.29 3.29 8.73
N LEU A 258 10.50 2.64 9.57
CA LEU A 258 10.97 2.06 10.83
C LEU A 258 11.89 0.85 10.58
N ARG A 259 11.50 -0.02 9.62
CA ARG A 259 12.35 -1.15 9.22
C ARG A 259 13.67 -0.69 8.63
N ALA A 260 13.64 0.28 7.71
CA ALA A 260 14.85 0.83 7.11
C ALA A 260 15.81 1.35 8.19
N LYS A 261 15.31 2.13 9.15
CA LYS A 261 16.09 2.63 10.28
C LYS A 261 16.71 1.49 11.10
N LYS A 262 15.91 0.46 11.47
CA LYS A 262 16.39 -0.69 12.25
C LYS A 262 17.51 -1.47 11.56
N ILE A 263 17.43 -1.60 10.22
CA ILE A 263 18.49 -2.28 9.44
C ILE A 263 19.74 -1.42 9.35
N THR A 264 19.59 -0.12 9.14
CA THR A 264 20.74 0.80 9.07
C THR A 264 21.49 0.89 10.39
N ASP A 265 20.76 0.86 11.52
CA ASP A 265 21.35 0.93 12.86
C ASP A 265 22.08 -0.39 13.25
N LYS A 266 21.88 -1.50 12.53
CA LYS A 266 22.56 -2.78 12.74
C LYS A 266 23.84 -2.94 11.92
N ASN A 267 24.06 -2.13 10.89
CA ASN A 267 25.24 -2.12 10.02
C ASN A 267 26.18 -0.98 10.42
#